data_a36587f803b03613a2e52ffe6f715a84
#
_entry.id   a36587f803b03613a2e52ffe6f715a84
#
_cell.length_a   1.000
_cell.length_b   1.000
_cell.length_c   1.000
_cell.angle_alpha   90.00
_cell.angle_beta   90.00
_cell.angle_gamma   90.00
#
_symmetry.space_group_name_H-M   'P 1'
#
loop_
_entity.id
_entity.type
_entity.pdbx_description
1 polymer ?
#
loop_
_entity_poly.entity_id
_entity_poly.type
_entity_poly.pdbx_seq_one_letter_code
_entity_poly.pdbx_strand_id
1 'polypeptide(L)'
;MVRTLVISVDRDNDLGVKAGVRGPVIGRKATLTAALRLGIADPEESDTNAIMGALHHHDRLIEKSDSSDGVEVAILTGDVRVGPRSDRAIASQLDEVIRLFQPDTAVLVTDGAEDEASIPIISSRVRIDHIEKIIVRQSKGIESTYYYLSLIHI
;
A
#
# COMPACT_ATOMS: atom_id res chain seq x y z
N MET A 1 8.22 21.66 -11.11
CA MET A 1 8.12 20.18 -11.15
C MET A 1 7.13 19.72 -10.09
N VAL A 2 6.20 18.89 -10.48
CA VAL A 2 5.22 18.33 -9.55
C VAL A 2 5.87 17.17 -8.77
N ARG A 3 5.76 17.23 -7.45
CA ARG A 3 6.28 16.19 -6.56
C ARG A 3 5.13 15.28 -6.15
N THR A 4 5.22 14.01 -6.50
CA THR A 4 4.17 13.02 -6.28
C THR A 4 4.57 11.98 -5.25
N LEU A 5 3.74 11.80 -4.25
CA LEU A 5 3.91 10.76 -3.23
C LEU A 5 2.96 9.60 -3.53
N VAL A 6 3.50 8.41 -3.73
CA VAL A 6 2.71 7.18 -3.87
C VAL A 6 2.58 6.55 -2.50
N ILE A 7 1.35 6.34 -2.04
CA ILE A 7 1.06 5.89 -0.68
C ILE A 7 0.36 4.53 -0.71
N SER A 8 0.84 3.61 0.11
CA SER A 8 0.13 2.40 0.49
C SER A 8 -0.16 2.46 1.99
N VAL A 9 -1.36 2.08 2.40
CA VAL A 9 -1.78 2.11 3.80
C VAL A 9 -1.99 0.69 4.32
N ASP A 10 -1.32 0.37 5.42
CA ASP A 10 -1.46 -0.88 6.16
C ASP A 10 -2.17 -0.54 7.48
N ARG A 11 -3.48 -0.47 7.43
CA ARG A 11 -4.28 0.13 8.51
C ARG A 11 -4.24 -0.65 9.82
N ASP A 12 -4.16 -1.96 9.76
CA ASP A 12 -4.11 -2.86 10.92
C ASP A 12 -2.70 -3.26 11.35
N ASN A 13 -1.68 -2.65 10.73
CA ASN A 13 -0.28 -2.89 11.03
C ASN A 13 0.16 -4.35 10.86
N ASP A 14 -0.24 -4.98 9.78
CA ASP A 14 0.23 -6.34 9.43
C ASP A 14 1.75 -6.39 9.27
N LEU A 15 2.34 -5.34 8.72
CA LEU A 15 3.80 -5.23 8.60
C LEU A 15 4.50 -5.33 9.96
N GLY A 16 3.97 -4.67 10.97
CA GLY A 16 4.53 -4.74 12.32
C GLY A 16 4.29 -6.08 12.98
N VAL A 17 3.07 -6.56 12.93
CA VAL A 17 2.66 -7.80 13.60
C VAL A 17 3.27 -9.04 12.96
N LYS A 18 3.26 -9.14 11.62
CA LYS A 18 3.70 -10.34 10.91
C LYS A 18 5.16 -10.29 10.48
N ALA A 19 5.67 -9.12 10.15
CA ALA A 19 7.00 -8.99 9.55
C ALA A 19 8.00 -8.16 10.39
N GLY A 20 7.56 -7.58 11.49
CA GLY A 20 8.42 -6.78 12.35
C GLY A 20 8.91 -5.50 11.70
N VAL A 21 8.16 -4.96 10.74
CA VAL A 21 8.50 -3.72 10.04
C VAL A 21 7.71 -2.56 10.63
N ARG A 22 8.43 -1.51 11.02
CA ARG A 22 7.83 -0.31 11.61
C ARG A 22 7.65 0.77 10.55
N GLY A 23 6.48 1.38 10.50
CA GLY A 23 6.19 2.52 9.64
C GLY A 23 6.60 3.86 10.25
N PRO A 24 6.65 4.92 9.45
CA PRO A 24 6.43 4.87 8.01
C PRO A 24 7.60 4.19 7.29
N VAL A 25 7.33 3.51 6.20
CA VAL A 25 8.36 2.94 5.34
C VAL A 25 8.50 3.88 4.14
N ILE A 26 9.66 4.48 3.97
CA ILE A 26 9.88 5.53 2.98
C ILE A 26 10.93 5.10 1.98
N GLY A 27 10.63 5.26 0.70
CA GLY A 27 11.54 4.97 -0.40
C GLY A 27 11.35 3.60 -1.01
N ARG A 28 11.78 3.48 -2.25
CA ARG A 28 11.59 2.28 -3.06
C ARG A 28 12.22 1.04 -2.46
N LYS A 29 13.48 1.16 -2.04
CA LYS A 29 14.24 0.02 -1.50
C LYS A 29 13.61 -0.50 -0.19
N ALA A 30 13.31 0.41 0.74
CA ALA A 30 12.68 0.04 2.01
C ALA A 30 11.28 -0.55 1.79
N THR A 31 10.52 0.00 0.87
CA THR A 31 9.17 -0.47 0.54
C THR A 31 9.21 -1.87 -0.09
N LEU A 32 10.15 -2.11 -1.01
CA LEU A 32 10.33 -3.44 -1.60
C LEU A 32 10.73 -4.46 -0.54
N THR A 33 11.66 -4.12 0.34
CA THR A 33 12.08 -4.99 1.44
C THR A 33 10.90 -5.32 2.35
N ALA A 34 10.08 -4.33 2.68
CA ALA A 34 8.88 -4.54 3.51
C ALA A 34 7.89 -5.50 2.83
N ALA A 35 7.64 -5.32 1.53
CA ALA A 35 6.75 -6.20 0.77
C ALA A 35 7.26 -7.65 0.78
N LEU A 36 8.55 -7.84 0.57
CA LEU A 36 9.16 -9.17 0.57
C LEU A 36 9.06 -9.83 1.94
N ARG A 37 9.34 -9.09 3.00
CA ARG A 37 9.25 -9.61 4.37
C ARG A 37 7.82 -10.01 4.73
N LEU A 38 6.84 -9.18 4.35
CA LEU A 38 5.43 -9.48 4.60
C LEU A 38 4.99 -10.72 3.80
N GLY A 39 5.34 -10.78 2.51
CA GLY A 39 4.98 -11.91 1.65
C GLY A 39 5.61 -13.23 2.09
N ILE A 40 6.82 -13.20 2.65
CA ILE A 40 7.47 -14.39 3.20
C ILE A 40 6.82 -14.79 4.54
N ALA A 41 6.45 -13.81 5.37
CA ALA A 41 5.80 -14.07 6.66
C ALA A 41 4.38 -14.61 6.50
N ASP A 42 3.65 -14.10 5.51
CA ASP A 42 2.29 -14.52 5.21
C ASP A 42 2.02 -14.42 3.70
N PRO A 43 2.21 -15.52 2.94
CA PRO A 43 2.01 -15.50 1.49
C PRO A 43 0.59 -15.17 1.03
N GLU A 44 -0.39 -15.25 1.90
CA GLU A 44 -1.80 -14.96 1.59
C GLU A 44 -2.21 -13.54 1.94
N GLU A 45 -1.29 -12.71 2.48
CA GLU A 45 -1.61 -11.36 2.90
C GLU A 45 -1.86 -10.45 1.70
N SER A 46 -3.07 -9.88 1.64
CA SER A 46 -3.47 -9.00 0.52
C SER A 46 -2.73 -7.67 0.51
N ASP A 47 -2.26 -7.20 1.65
CA ASP A 47 -1.51 -5.93 1.73
C ASP A 47 -0.23 -5.98 0.89
N THR A 48 0.37 -7.15 0.72
CA THR A 48 1.55 -7.32 -0.14
C THR A 48 1.25 -6.88 -1.57
N ASN A 49 0.05 -7.20 -2.08
CA ASN A 49 -0.35 -6.81 -3.42
C ASN A 49 -0.50 -5.29 -3.56
N ALA A 50 -1.05 -4.63 -2.55
CA ALA A 50 -1.16 -3.18 -2.54
C ALA A 50 0.22 -2.51 -2.52
N ILE A 51 1.16 -3.04 -1.73
CA ILE A 51 2.54 -2.53 -1.69
C ILE A 51 3.23 -2.71 -3.04
N MET A 52 3.09 -3.88 -3.65
CA MET A 52 3.65 -4.14 -4.98
C MET A 52 3.01 -3.23 -6.04
N GLY A 53 1.71 -2.98 -5.92
CA GLY A 53 1.01 -2.02 -6.78
C GLY A 53 1.53 -0.60 -6.61
N ALA A 54 1.84 -0.19 -5.39
CA ALA A 54 2.44 1.12 -5.13
C ALA A 54 3.83 1.24 -5.77
N LEU A 55 4.66 0.21 -5.65
CA LEU A 55 5.97 0.16 -6.29
C LEU A 55 5.86 0.22 -7.81
N HIS A 56 4.92 -0.52 -8.38
CA HIS A 56 4.66 -0.52 -9.82
C HIS A 56 4.27 0.88 -10.30
N HIS A 57 3.36 1.54 -9.59
CA HIS A 57 2.91 2.88 -9.92
C HIS A 57 4.04 3.91 -9.80
N HIS A 58 4.83 3.80 -8.74
CA HIS A 58 6.02 4.62 -8.51
C HIS A 58 7.00 4.49 -9.68
N ASP A 59 7.32 3.27 -10.08
CA ASP A 59 8.29 3.02 -11.16
C ASP A 59 7.78 3.57 -12.50
N ARG A 60 6.48 3.44 -12.77
CA ARG A 60 5.89 4.02 -13.97
C ARG A 60 5.93 5.53 -14.00
N LEU A 61 5.71 6.18 -12.86
CA LEU A 61 5.81 7.64 -12.78
C LEU A 61 7.25 8.11 -13.03
N ILE A 62 8.24 7.37 -12.51
CA ILE A 62 9.65 7.68 -12.75
C ILE A 62 10.00 7.55 -14.24
N GLU A 63 9.52 6.51 -14.91
CA GLU A 63 9.75 6.32 -16.35
C GLU A 63 9.21 7.47 -17.20
N LYS A 64 8.09 8.07 -16.76
CA LYS A 64 7.45 9.18 -17.48
C LYS A 64 8.02 10.53 -17.09
N SER A 65 8.85 10.59 -16.06
CA SER A 65 9.43 11.81 -15.52
C SER A 65 10.87 11.96 -15.97
N ASP A 66 11.30 13.21 -16.16
CA ASP A 66 12.70 13.51 -16.47
C ASP A 66 13.60 13.43 -15.23
N SER A 67 13.01 13.31 -14.04
CA SER A 67 13.75 13.28 -12.79
C SER A 67 13.09 12.33 -11.79
N SER A 68 13.89 11.43 -11.21
CA SER A 68 13.45 10.52 -10.15
C SER A 68 13.19 11.24 -8.82
N ASP A 69 13.68 12.47 -8.67
CA ASP A 69 13.55 13.24 -7.42
C ASP A 69 12.11 13.73 -7.17
N GLY A 70 11.28 13.72 -8.19
CA GLY A 70 9.88 14.16 -8.10
C GLY A 70 8.89 13.08 -7.70
N VAL A 71 9.32 11.86 -7.45
CA VAL A 71 8.43 10.75 -7.09
C VAL A 71 9.00 10.00 -5.89
N GLU A 72 8.15 9.78 -4.90
CA GLU A 72 8.50 8.97 -3.73
C GLU A 72 7.40 7.97 -3.44
N VAL A 73 7.74 6.87 -2.79
CA VAL A 73 6.78 5.86 -2.34
C VAL A 73 6.93 5.66 -0.84
N ALA A 74 5.80 5.48 -0.16
CA ALA A 74 5.80 5.25 1.28
C ALA A 74 4.66 4.32 1.69
N ILE A 75 4.89 3.58 2.76
CA ILE A 75 3.86 2.80 3.43
C ILE A 75 3.58 3.44 4.78
N LEU A 76 2.31 3.68 5.05
CA LEU A 76 1.84 4.16 6.35
C LEU A 76 1.22 2.99 7.10
N THR A 77 1.65 2.77 8.33
CA THR A 77 1.16 1.66 9.16
C THR A 77 0.25 2.17 10.27
N GLY A 78 -0.89 1.54 10.41
CA GLY A 78 -1.84 1.86 11.48
C GLY A 78 -1.52 1.12 12.78
N ASP A 79 -2.57 0.60 13.40
CA ASP A 79 -2.49 -0.13 14.66
C ASP A 79 -3.37 -1.37 14.57
N VAL A 80 -2.97 -2.43 15.28
CA VAL A 80 -3.74 -3.68 15.38
C VAL A 80 -5.19 -3.40 15.79
N ARG A 81 -5.37 -2.41 16.67
CA ARG A 81 -6.71 -1.92 17.02
C ARG A 81 -7.13 -0.86 16.02
N VAL A 82 -7.84 -1.32 14.99
CA VAL A 82 -8.39 -0.44 13.96
C VAL A 82 -9.38 0.54 14.59
N GLY A 83 -9.26 1.82 14.23
CA GLY A 83 -10.09 2.90 14.75
C GLY A 83 -9.27 4.15 15.02
N PRO A 84 -9.61 4.96 16.04
CA PRO A 84 -8.92 6.23 16.30
C PRO A 84 -7.41 6.11 16.50
N ARG A 85 -6.95 5.03 17.13
CA ARG A 85 -5.52 4.79 17.34
C ARG A 85 -4.78 4.55 16.04
N SER A 86 -5.36 3.72 15.17
CA SER A 86 -4.82 3.48 13.82
C SER A 86 -4.82 4.76 13.00
N ASP A 87 -5.91 5.52 13.04
CA ASP A 87 -6.05 6.76 12.30
C ASP A 87 -5.01 7.80 12.73
N ARG A 88 -4.74 7.91 14.04
CA ARG A 88 -3.71 8.82 14.55
C ARG A 88 -2.31 8.38 14.12
N ALA A 89 -2.03 7.09 14.12
CA ALA A 89 -0.74 6.56 13.69
C ALA A 89 -0.50 6.89 12.21
N ILE A 90 -1.49 6.66 11.35
CA ILE A 90 -1.42 6.97 9.93
C ILE A 90 -1.21 8.47 9.73
N ALA A 91 -1.97 9.31 10.42
CA ALA A 91 -1.87 10.77 10.32
C ALA A 91 -0.47 11.26 10.71
N SER A 92 0.04 10.78 11.83
CA SER A 92 1.37 11.16 12.33
C SER A 92 2.48 10.76 11.36
N GLN A 93 2.40 9.55 10.81
CA GLN A 93 3.38 9.07 9.84
C GLN A 93 3.31 9.84 8.53
N LEU A 94 2.11 10.17 8.07
CA LEU A 94 1.95 10.98 6.86
C LEU A 94 2.54 12.38 7.06
N ASP A 95 2.32 12.98 8.22
CA ASP A 95 2.91 14.29 8.54
C ASP A 95 4.45 14.23 8.47
N GLU A 96 5.05 13.14 8.94
CA GLU A 96 6.49 12.94 8.85
C GLU A 96 6.96 12.82 7.40
N VAL A 97 6.27 12.04 6.59
CA VAL A 97 6.61 11.86 5.17
C VAL A 97 6.46 13.18 4.41
N ILE A 98 5.39 13.94 4.68
CA ILE A 98 5.19 15.25 4.06
C ILE A 98 6.32 16.19 4.40
N ARG A 99 6.75 16.21 5.65
CA ARG A 99 7.88 17.05 6.08
C ARG A 99 9.17 16.71 5.35
N LEU A 100 9.44 15.42 5.14
CA LEU A 100 10.67 14.95 4.51
C LEU A 100 10.67 15.11 2.99
N PHE A 101 9.56 14.79 2.34
CA PHE A 101 9.47 14.79 0.88
C PHE A 101 8.82 16.04 0.29
N GLN A 102 7.92 16.67 1.01
CA GLN A 102 7.16 17.86 0.57
C GLN A 102 6.42 17.61 -0.76
N PRO A 103 5.50 16.66 -0.81
CA PRO A 103 4.76 16.36 -2.03
C PRO A 103 3.75 17.46 -2.37
N ASP A 104 3.53 17.67 -3.65
CA ASP A 104 2.44 18.52 -4.14
C ASP A 104 1.14 17.75 -4.23
N THR A 105 1.25 16.45 -4.51
CA THR A 105 0.09 15.58 -4.73
C THR A 105 0.42 14.16 -4.30
N ALA A 106 -0.62 13.35 -4.14
CA ALA A 106 -0.48 11.94 -3.76
C ALA A 106 -1.30 11.03 -4.66
N VAL A 107 -0.82 9.81 -4.80
CA VAL A 107 -1.56 8.69 -5.39
C VAL A 107 -1.72 7.64 -4.29
N LEU A 108 -2.94 7.25 -4.01
CA LEU A 108 -3.22 6.19 -3.03
C LEU A 108 -3.40 4.87 -3.76
N VAL A 109 -2.61 3.87 -3.40
CA VAL A 109 -2.72 2.50 -3.93
C VAL A 109 -3.23 1.60 -2.82
N THR A 110 -4.30 0.85 -3.10
CA THR A 110 -5.04 0.14 -2.07
C THR A 110 -5.59 -1.18 -2.60
N ASP A 111 -5.85 -2.12 -1.70
CA ASP A 111 -6.55 -3.37 -2.04
C ASP A 111 -8.08 -3.25 -1.95
N GLY A 112 -8.57 -2.06 -1.61
CA GLY A 112 -10.00 -1.77 -1.50
C GLY A 112 -10.57 -1.92 -0.10
N ALA A 113 -9.89 -2.65 0.78
CA ALA A 113 -10.31 -2.76 2.17
C ALA A 113 -9.95 -1.48 2.93
N GLU A 114 -10.88 -0.99 3.74
CA GLU A 114 -10.62 0.12 4.68
C GLU A 114 -10.24 1.47 4.06
N ASP A 115 -10.39 1.64 2.75
CA ASP A 115 -10.04 2.88 2.04
C ASP A 115 -10.82 4.07 2.53
N GLU A 116 -12.12 3.87 2.78
CA GLU A 116 -13.03 4.95 3.17
C GLU A 116 -12.58 5.65 4.44
N ALA A 117 -11.91 4.92 5.34
CA ALA A 117 -11.40 5.49 6.58
C ALA A 117 -10.08 6.24 6.37
N SER A 118 -9.24 5.77 5.47
CA SER A 118 -7.91 6.35 5.24
C SER A 118 -7.95 7.57 4.33
N ILE A 119 -8.84 7.59 3.34
CA ILE A 119 -8.94 8.68 2.38
C ILE A 119 -9.14 10.05 3.04
N PRO A 120 -10.08 10.24 4.00
CA PRO A 120 -10.23 11.54 4.65
C PRO A 120 -8.98 12.01 5.39
N ILE A 121 -8.26 11.09 6.02
CA ILE A 121 -7.03 11.41 6.75
C ILE A 121 -5.97 11.94 5.78
N ILE A 122 -5.78 11.25 4.67
CA ILE A 122 -4.78 11.60 3.67
C ILE A 122 -5.16 12.91 2.96
N SER A 123 -6.41 13.02 2.51
CA SER A 123 -6.87 14.19 1.75
C SER A 123 -6.90 15.46 2.58
N SER A 124 -6.97 15.37 3.90
CA SER A 124 -6.87 16.54 4.78
C SER A 124 -5.44 17.11 4.84
N ARG A 125 -4.43 16.38 4.38
CA ARG A 125 -3.02 16.74 4.48
C ARG A 125 -2.33 16.94 3.14
N VAL A 126 -2.75 16.21 2.12
CA VAL A 126 -2.19 16.29 0.78
C VAL A 126 -3.30 15.99 -0.22
N ARG A 127 -3.25 16.66 -1.37
CA ARG A 127 -4.23 16.43 -2.43
C ARG A 127 -4.04 15.05 -3.03
N ILE A 128 -5.11 14.25 -3.08
CA ILE A 128 -5.10 12.96 -3.74
C ILE A 128 -5.51 13.16 -5.20
N ASP A 129 -4.61 12.92 -6.13
CA ASP A 129 -4.88 13.00 -7.57
C ASP A 129 -5.54 11.75 -8.11
N HIS A 130 -5.20 10.58 -7.55
CA HIS A 130 -5.64 9.31 -8.08
C HIS A 130 -5.67 8.25 -6.99
N ILE A 131 -6.66 7.37 -7.08
CA ILE A 131 -6.77 6.19 -6.21
C ILE A 131 -6.75 4.97 -7.12
N GLU A 132 -5.74 4.13 -6.94
CA GLU A 132 -5.56 2.89 -7.69
C GLU A 132 -5.97 1.71 -6.82
N LYS A 133 -7.00 0.97 -7.23
CA LYS A 133 -7.39 -0.26 -6.57
C LYS A 133 -6.69 -1.44 -7.22
N ILE A 134 -5.94 -2.18 -6.42
CA ILE A 134 -5.33 -3.43 -6.86
C ILE A 134 -6.34 -4.55 -6.62
N ILE A 135 -6.95 -4.99 -7.70
CA ILE A 135 -7.85 -6.13 -7.66
C ILE A 135 -7.06 -7.36 -8.05
N VAL A 136 -6.83 -8.22 -7.06
CA VAL A 136 -6.25 -9.53 -7.36
C VAL A 136 -7.32 -10.33 -8.08
N ARG A 137 -7.05 -10.69 -9.34
CA ARG A 137 -7.92 -11.61 -10.06
C ARG A 137 -7.81 -12.96 -9.40
N GLN A 138 -8.73 -13.22 -8.49
CA GLN A 138 -8.82 -14.54 -7.91
C GLN A 138 -9.55 -15.44 -8.89
N SER A 139 -8.82 -16.40 -9.41
CA SER A 139 -9.40 -17.51 -10.16
C SER A 139 -10.07 -18.54 -9.23
N LYS A 140 -10.42 -18.14 -7.99
CA LYS A 140 -11.02 -19.04 -7.01
C LYS A 140 -12.24 -19.79 -7.54
N GLY A 141 -13.07 -19.12 -8.32
CA GLY A 141 -14.21 -19.74 -8.94
C GLY A 141 -13.81 -20.82 -9.93
N ILE A 142 -12.83 -20.54 -10.78
CA ILE A 142 -12.33 -21.46 -11.78
C ILE A 142 -11.56 -22.60 -11.12
N GLU A 143 -10.66 -22.28 -10.21
CA GLU A 143 -9.88 -23.28 -9.46
C GLU A 143 -10.80 -24.22 -8.67
N SER A 144 -11.78 -23.67 -7.99
CA SER A 144 -12.76 -24.48 -7.27
C SER A 144 -13.55 -25.38 -8.22
N THR A 145 -13.93 -24.86 -9.38
CA THR A 145 -14.63 -25.64 -10.40
C THR A 145 -13.78 -26.79 -10.90
N TYR A 146 -12.50 -26.54 -11.22
CA TYR A 146 -11.57 -27.59 -11.60
C TYR A 146 -11.38 -28.62 -10.51
N TYR A 147 -11.27 -28.20 -9.28
CA TYR A 147 -11.13 -29.10 -8.15
C TYR A 147 -12.35 -30.02 -8.02
N TYR A 148 -13.55 -29.47 -8.08
CA TYR A 148 -14.78 -30.25 -8.02
C TYR A 148 -14.93 -31.22 -9.20
N LEU A 149 -14.61 -30.77 -10.41
CA LEU A 149 -14.63 -31.62 -11.59
C LEU A 149 -13.63 -32.73 -11.47
N SER A 150 -12.43 -32.47 -10.95
CA SER A 150 -11.41 -33.49 -10.69
C SER A 150 -11.91 -34.54 -9.71
N LEU A 151 -12.62 -34.13 -8.65
CA LEU A 151 -13.18 -35.05 -7.68
C LEU A 151 -14.29 -35.95 -8.27
N ILE A 152 -15.09 -35.40 -9.18
CA ILE A 152 -16.18 -36.13 -9.82
C ILE A 152 -15.66 -37.22 -10.76
N HIS A 153 -14.50 -36.97 -11.38
CA HIS A 153 -13.89 -37.89 -12.33
C HIS A 153 -13.04 -39.00 -11.69
N ILE A 154 -12.84 -38.93 -10.40
CA ILE A 154 -12.17 -39.96 -9.65
C ILE A 154 -13.20 -41.04 -9.23
#